data_7a32cc51c373f50e0fce2ea305f3d19c
#
_entry.id   7a32cc51c373f50e0fce2ea305f3d19c
#
_cell.length_a   1.000
_cell.length_b   1.000
_cell.length_c   1.000
_cell.angle_alpha   90.00
_cell.angle_beta   90.00
_cell.angle_gamma   90.00
#
_symmetry.space_group_name_H-M   'P 1'
#
loop_
_entity.id
_entity.type
_entity.pdbx_description
1 polymer ?
#
loop_
_entity_poly.entity_id
_entity_poly.type
_entity_poly.pdbx_seq_one_letter_code
_entity_poly.pdbx_strand_id
1 'polypeptide(L)'
;MSLEETRGKLLNESKSVENILTLIHDLYIQEIHSEETFLTEALSDLHNAGDIDLLKIVLDVNRTSHERIFFTILNTVEGALPLIDARVDDVVHCLAHLTQQAGRDLAINGIYEAFESFCRVDDIHRPTECVMYIMKQNELDLYAPFLSCAILAYNLEHVVEAIQITKNLIANSNGLIRNQAYYALGRLKIDEAQACLIWELIQCSANIEHDSICRASILRSVLHLGTIFPSYWPHIEELLITFVKKSSPEVIYAISNIILFQKNNFPDSIQQLLVRQLFNVYPEQKGIIDNIDLLLSRLIEKQEFSLAIELLESILDNNINFKSLDNFSSVLLTKHFEFRNHLITKWFLDGESSLCQNVFILLHDIAGKDIELNADMTLLDDEQKKLFVSRKAVGWLFTRPIAAASLILSISRSASKHTIATLEDILYDPLLLSYPSELKKFFQTYRDNNEQDYICRLLLDKLEAHNLDILRVSELKELAAPSKNIELYWKDFEKDMQESYEEASKNSFLRLIATPKRLLYGNSSIYYIHQNGGQPSRQEMQMHSFSHSAEMPTLNILDPESLDYSLRFFRCERMKNEINS
;
A
#
# COMPACT_ATOMS: atom_id res chain seq x y z
N MET A 1 18.86 -18.53 -33.77
CA MET A 1 19.45 -17.63 -34.79
C MET A 1 20.90 -17.49 -34.41
N SER A 2 21.86 -17.41 -35.36
CA SER A 2 23.29 -17.25 -34.99
C SER A 2 23.67 -15.77 -34.87
N LEU A 3 24.78 -15.47 -34.18
CA LEU A 3 25.32 -14.11 -34.04
C LEU A 3 25.57 -13.45 -35.41
N GLU A 4 26.14 -14.19 -36.38
CA GLU A 4 26.40 -13.70 -37.74
C GLU A 4 25.11 -13.37 -38.52
N GLU A 5 24.05 -14.19 -38.36
CA GLU A 5 22.76 -13.92 -38.98
C GLU A 5 22.12 -12.65 -38.39
N THR A 6 22.26 -12.47 -37.08
CA THR A 6 21.76 -11.27 -36.38
C THR A 6 22.47 -10.01 -36.86
N ARG A 7 23.82 -10.04 -36.94
CA ARG A 7 24.63 -8.95 -37.48
C ARG A 7 24.25 -8.61 -38.92
N GLY A 8 24.09 -9.62 -39.80
CA GLY A 8 23.70 -9.40 -41.17
C GLY A 8 22.35 -8.74 -41.35
N LYS A 9 21.35 -9.13 -40.53
CA LYS A 9 20.04 -8.49 -40.55
C LYS A 9 20.10 -7.04 -40.09
N LEU A 10 20.77 -6.76 -38.96
CA LEU A 10 20.91 -5.41 -38.40
C LEU A 10 21.61 -4.47 -39.37
N LEU A 11 22.67 -4.94 -40.04
CA LEU A 11 23.40 -4.13 -41.03
C LEU A 11 22.56 -3.80 -42.26
N ASN A 12 21.72 -4.71 -42.74
CA ASN A 12 20.85 -4.48 -43.88
C ASN A 12 19.78 -3.43 -43.60
N GLU A 13 19.21 -3.41 -42.39
CA GLU A 13 18.15 -2.47 -41.99
C GLU A 13 18.71 -1.16 -41.42
N SER A 14 20.03 -1.01 -41.19
CA SER A 14 20.65 0.17 -40.58
C SER A 14 20.51 1.45 -41.41
N LYS A 15 20.09 1.33 -42.67
CA LYS A 15 19.88 2.47 -43.60
C LYS A 15 18.65 3.33 -43.24
N SER A 16 17.71 2.80 -42.44
CA SER A 16 16.51 3.49 -41.99
C SER A 16 16.37 3.32 -40.49
N VAL A 17 16.28 4.42 -39.74
CA VAL A 17 16.11 4.41 -38.29
C VAL A 17 14.84 3.65 -37.89
N GLU A 18 13.74 3.87 -38.57
CA GLU A 18 12.46 3.22 -38.30
C GLU A 18 12.54 1.68 -38.46
N ASN A 19 13.20 1.24 -39.54
CA ASN A 19 13.36 -0.17 -39.82
C ASN A 19 14.24 -0.87 -38.80
N ILE A 20 15.36 -0.26 -38.43
CA ILE A 20 16.27 -0.86 -37.45
C ILE A 20 15.67 -0.90 -36.05
N LEU A 21 14.91 0.12 -35.62
CA LEU A 21 14.20 0.12 -34.36
C LEU A 21 13.15 -0.99 -34.31
N THR A 22 12.39 -1.17 -35.39
CA THR A 22 11.41 -2.26 -35.50
C THR A 22 12.11 -3.64 -35.47
N LEU A 23 13.22 -3.79 -36.19
CA LEU A 23 13.98 -5.04 -36.19
C LEU A 23 14.57 -5.36 -34.81
N ILE A 24 15.12 -4.38 -34.11
CA ILE A 24 15.62 -4.56 -32.72
C ILE A 24 14.49 -5.06 -31.82
N HIS A 25 13.31 -4.46 -31.92
CA HIS A 25 12.14 -4.93 -31.16
C HIS A 25 11.77 -6.37 -31.48
N ASP A 26 11.66 -6.72 -32.78
CA ASP A 26 11.28 -8.08 -33.20
C ASP A 26 12.30 -9.13 -32.74
N LEU A 27 13.59 -8.81 -32.84
CA LEU A 27 14.67 -9.68 -32.38
C LEU A 27 14.66 -9.83 -30.87
N TYR A 28 14.45 -8.75 -30.12
CA TYR A 28 14.35 -8.79 -28.67
C TYR A 28 13.19 -9.69 -28.21
N ILE A 29 12.01 -9.58 -28.83
CA ILE A 29 10.86 -10.43 -28.52
C ILE A 29 11.13 -11.91 -28.87
N GLN A 30 11.87 -12.18 -29.96
CA GLN A 30 12.27 -13.55 -30.29
C GLN A 30 13.24 -14.14 -29.24
N GLU A 31 14.16 -13.33 -28.72
CA GLU A 31 15.17 -13.77 -27.75
C GLU A 31 14.57 -14.00 -26.34
N ILE A 32 13.51 -13.30 -25.94
CA ILE A 32 12.80 -13.56 -24.67
C ILE A 32 12.33 -15.02 -24.56
N HIS A 33 12.05 -15.66 -25.69
CA HIS A 33 11.57 -17.03 -25.77
C HIS A 33 12.67 -18.04 -26.15
N SER A 34 13.92 -17.61 -26.22
CA SER A 34 15.09 -18.41 -26.63
C SER A 34 16.08 -18.58 -25.46
N GLU A 35 16.79 -19.70 -25.44
CA GLU A 35 17.90 -19.92 -24.50
C GLU A 35 19.18 -19.13 -24.92
N GLU A 36 19.26 -18.70 -26.16
CA GLU A 36 20.41 -17.98 -26.73
C GLU A 36 20.02 -16.55 -27.09
N THR A 37 20.83 -15.58 -26.68
CA THR A 37 20.64 -14.15 -26.88
C THR A 37 21.86 -13.54 -27.55
N PHE A 38 21.71 -13.05 -28.78
CA PHE A 38 22.80 -12.48 -29.60
C PHE A 38 22.61 -11.01 -29.94
N LEU A 39 21.44 -10.43 -29.66
CA LEU A 39 21.08 -9.07 -30.11
C LEU A 39 22.03 -8.02 -29.54
N THR A 40 22.24 -8.04 -28.22
CA THR A 40 23.10 -7.06 -27.54
C THR A 40 24.56 -7.16 -27.97
N GLU A 41 25.08 -8.39 -28.12
CA GLU A 41 26.44 -8.64 -28.63
C GLU A 41 26.57 -8.18 -30.08
N ALA A 42 25.61 -8.53 -30.94
CA ALA A 42 25.64 -8.13 -32.35
C ALA A 42 25.60 -6.60 -32.53
N LEU A 43 24.76 -5.89 -31.76
CA LEU A 43 24.68 -4.43 -31.79
C LEU A 43 25.95 -3.76 -31.28
N SER A 44 26.53 -4.30 -30.20
CA SER A 44 27.79 -3.77 -29.64
C SER A 44 28.95 -3.96 -30.61
N ASP A 45 29.06 -5.13 -31.24
CA ASP A 45 30.10 -5.40 -32.22
C ASP A 45 29.99 -4.50 -33.47
N LEU A 46 28.77 -4.31 -33.98
CA LEU A 46 28.53 -3.43 -35.11
C LEU A 46 28.79 -1.94 -34.79
N HIS A 47 28.48 -1.54 -33.55
CA HIS A 47 28.81 -0.18 -33.06
C HIS A 47 30.32 0.00 -32.96
N ASN A 48 31.03 -0.93 -32.32
CA ASN A 48 32.48 -0.87 -32.13
C ASN A 48 33.25 -0.98 -33.45
N ALA A 49 32.69 -1.66 -34.46
CA ALA A 49 33.24 -1.71 -35.83
C ALA A 49 32.99 -0.39 -36.61
N GLY A 50 32.09 0.48 -36.13
CA GLY A 50 31.69 1.68 -36.81
C GLY A 50 30.67 1.47 -37.96
N ASP A 51 30.11 0.27 -38.07
CA ASP A 51 29.13 -0.09 -39.09
C ASP A 51 27.73 0.46 -38.76
N ILE A 52 27.41 0.58 -37.48
CA ILE A 52 26.15 1.14 -36.94
C ILE A 52 26.47 2.07 -35.78
N ASP A 53 25.90 3.26 -35.79
CA ASP A 53 25.93 4.17 -34.64
C ASP A 53 24.70 3.95 -33.77
N LEU A 54 24.79 3.05 -32.80
CA LEU A 54 23.68 2.70 -31.89
C LEU A 54 23.18 3.91 -31.11
N LEU A 55 24.10 4.73 -30.59
CA LEU A 55 23.72 5.90 -29.76
C LEU A 55 22.93 6.93 -30.58
N LYS A 56 23.33 7.17 -31.83
CA LYS A 56 22.59 8.07 -32.72
C LYS A 56 21.20 7.53 -33.06
N ILE A 57 21.05 6.24 -33.31
CA ILE A 57 19.75 5.61 -33.58
C ILE A 57 18.82 5.77 -32.36
N VAL A 58 19.36 5.62 -31.17
CA VAL A 58 18.59 5.73 -29.93
C VAL A 58 18.15 7.16 -29.62
N LEU A 59 18.90 8.19 -30.06
CA LEU A 59 18.50 9.59 -29.93
C LEU A 59 17.25 9.94 -30.75
N ASP A 60 16.93 9.19 -31.79
CA ASP A 60 15.69 9.36 -32.57
C ASP A 60 14.47 8.67 -31.92
N VAL A 61 14.66 7.91 -30.84
CA VAL A 61 13.56 7.22 -30.14
C VAL A 61 12.74 8.22 -29.32
N ASN A 62 11.44 8.23 -29.56
CA ASN A 62 10.49 9.05 -28.82
C ASN A 62 9.38 8.16 -28.24
N ARG A 63 9.13 8.27 -26.94
CA ARG A 63 8.14 7.43 -26.24
C ARG A 63 6.74 7.54 -26.84
N THR A 64 6.33 8.73 -27.30
CA THR A 64 4.99 8.95 -27.84
C THR A 64 4.78 8.29 -29.20
N SER A 65 5.77 8.38 -30.09
CA SER A 65 5.72 7.79 -31.43
C SER A 65 6.08 6.30 -31.44
N HIS A 66 6.90 5.85 -30.48
CA HIS A 66 7.43 4.49 -30.38
C HIS A 66 6.94 3.75 -29.13
N GLU A 67 5.71 4.01 -28.66
CA GLU A 67 5.17 3.51 -27.39
C GLU A 67 5.38 2.00 -27.19
N ARG A 68 5.16 1.19 -28.25
CA ARG A 68 5.26 -0.27 -28.18
C ARG A 68 6.69 -0.80 -28.09
N ILE A 69 7.64 -0.08 -28.68
CA ILE A 69 9.04 -0.54 -28.81
C ILE A 69 9.97 0.16 -27.84
N PHE A 70 9.53 1.25 -27.21
CA PHE A 70 10.38 2.07 -26.35
C PHE A 70 11.11 1.25 -25.28
N PHE A 71 10.39 0.43 -24.52
CA PHE A 71 10.98 -0.36 -23.43
C PHE A 71 11.87 -1.50 -23.93
N THR A 72 11.60 -2.06 -25.10
CA THR A 72 12.50 -3.07 -25.70
C THR A 72 13.79 -2.44 -26.15
N ILE A 73 13.76 -1.25 -26.74
CA ILE A 73 14.97 -0.48 -27.08
C ILE A 73 15.74 -0.12 -25.81
N LEU A 74 15.05 0.38 -24.79
CA LEU A 74 15.64 0.68 -23.48
C LEU A 74 16.43 -0.52 -22.94
N ASN A 75 15.78 -1.68 -22.81
CA ASN A 75 16.41 -2.91 -22.30
C ASN A 75 17.57 -3.38 -23.20
N THR A 76 17.47 -3.19 -24.52
CA THR A 76 18.56 -3.55 -25.44
C THR A 76 19.78 -2.64 -25.23
N VAL A 77 19.54 -1.33 -25.02
CA VAL A 77 20.62 -0.37 -24.71
C VAL A 77 21.26 -0.70 -23.35
N GLU A 78 20.47 -1.06 -22.35
CA GLU A 78 20.98 -1.52 -21.04
C GLU A 78 21.95 -2.69 -21.20
N GLY A 79 21.60 -3.68 -22.02
CA GLY A 79 22.47 -4.82 -22.29
C GLY A 79 23.71 -4.49 -23.11
N ALA A 80 23.60 -3.60 -24.10
CA ALA A 80 24.68 -3.24 -25.01
C ALA A 80 25.69 -2.26 -24.40
N LEU A 81 25.24 -1.34 -23.54
CA LEU A 81 26.03 -0.22 -23.02
C LEU A 81 27.36 -0.64 -22.37
N PRO A 82 27.44 -1.70 -21.55
CA PRO A 82 28.72 -2.17 -20.98
C PRO A 82 29.72 -2.70 -22.01
N LEU A 83 29.26 -3.02 -23.22
CA LEU A 83 30.04 -3.69 -24.27
C LEU A 83 30.50 -2.73 -25.37
N ILE A 84 29.96 -1.50 -25.42
CA ILE A 84 30.30 -0.54 -26.46
C ILE A 84 31.54 0.29 -26.11
N ASP A 85 32.35 0.59 -27.12
CA ASP A 85 33.45 1.55 -27.04
C ASP A 85 32.99 2.88 -27.66
N ALA A 86 32.57 3.81 -26.77
CA ALA A 86 31.99 5.08 -27.18
C ALA A 86 32.52 6.21 -26.31
N ARG A 87 32.41 7.45 -26.83
CA ARG A 87 32.79 8.63 -26.07
C ARG A 87 31.81 8.89 -24.94
N VAL A 88 32.32 9.36 -23.82
CA VAL A 88 31.53 9.66 -22.62
C VAL A 88 30.41 10.66 -22.90
N ASP A 89 30.69 11.72 -23.68
CA ASP A 89 29.73 12.75 -24.02
C ASP A 89 28.52 12.19 -24.81
N ASP A 90 28.78 11.32 -25.80
CA ASP A 90 27.73 10.70 -26.61
C ASP A 90 26.87 9.76 -25.78
N VAL A 91 27.48 8.96 -24.91
CA VAL A 91 26.77 8.03 -24.01
C VAL A 91 25.90 8.79 -23.00
N VAL A 92 26.46 9.76 -22.28
CA VAL A 92 25.72 10.50 -21.25
C VAL A 92 24.57 11.28 -21.87
N HIS A 93 24.77 11.86 -23.10
CA HIS A 93 23.71 12.55 -23.82
C HIS A 93 22.57 11.60 -24.25
N CYS A 94 22.93 10.42 -24.77
CA CYS A 94 21.96 9.38 -25.14
C CYS A 94 21.13 8.93 -23.94
N LEU A 95 21.77 8.66 -22.83
CA LEU A 95 21.09 8.23 -21.61
C LEU A 95 20.20 9.32 -21.01
N ALA A 96 20.65 10.57 -21.01
CA ALA A 96 19.83 11.71 -20.60
C ALA A 96 18.57 11.84 -21.47
N HIS A 97 18.68 11.64 -22.79
CA HIS A 97 17.53 11.57 -23.68
C HIS A 97 16.57 10.44 -23.30
N LEU A 98 17.04 9.22 -23.15
CA LEU A 98 16.20 8.06 -22.77
C LEU A 98 15.50 8.27 -21.42
N THR A 99 16.21 8.81 -20.43
CA THR A 99 15.62 9.10 -19.11
C THR A 99 14.56 10.20 -19.20
N GLN A 100 14.76 11.20 -20.01
CA GLN A 100 13.78 12.25 -20.27
C GLN A 100 12.51 11.68 -20.94
N GLN A 101 12.67 10.80 -21.94
CA GLN A 101 11.56 10.15 -22.63
C GLN A 101 10.79 9.19 -21.70
N ALA A 102 11.47 8.43 -20.85
CA ALA A 102 10.85 7.52 -19.89
C ALA A 102 10.10 8.26 -18.77
N GLY A 103 10.53 9.45 -18.40
CA GLY A 103 9.92 10.26 -17.36
C GLY A 103 10.08 9.61 -15.96
N ARG A 104 8.95 9.32 -15.28
CA ARG A 104 8.93 8.73 -13.93
C ARG A 104 8.74 7.22 -13.90
N ASP A 105 8.97 6.55 -15.01
CA ASP A 105 8.77 5.10 -15.11
C ASP A 105 9.91 4.36 -14.38
N LEU A 106 9.55 3.38 -13.54
CA LEU A 106 10.53 2.60 -12.76
C LEU A 106 11.37 1.65 -13.63
N ALA A 107 10.92 1.32 -14.84
CA ALA A 107 11.67 0.47 -15.77
C ALA A 107 13.02 1.04 -16.20
N ILE A 108 13.28 2.33 -15.91
CA ILE A 108 14.54 3.01 -16.24
C ILE A 108 15.71 2.63 -15.30
N ASN A 109 15.49 1.91 -14.23
CA ASN A 109 16.55 1.65 -13.23
C ASN A 109 17.74 0.87 -13.81
N GLY A 110 17.51 0.00 -14.78
CA GLY A 110 18.59 -0.77 -15.45
C GLY A 110 19.61 0.09 -16.17
N ILE A 111 19.22 1.24 -16.71
CA ILE A 111 20.13 2.20 -17.37
C ILE A 111 21.22 2.70 -16.41
N TYR A 112 20.91 2.95 -15.15
CA TYR A 112 21.90 3.42 -14.18
C TYR A 112 22.96 2.36 -13.88
N GLU A 113 22.56 1.09 -13.76
CA GLU A 113 23.46 -0.03 -13.55
C GLU A 113 24.32 -0.29 -14.80
N ALA A 114 23.72 -0.20 -15.98
CA ALA A 114 24.44 -0.32 -17.26
C ALA A 114 25.47 0.81 -17.44
N PHE A 115 25.14 2.04 -17.08
CA PHE A 115 26.05 3.17 -17.11
C PHE A 115 27.20 3.02 -16.10
N GLU A 116 26.91 2.56 -14.88
CA GLU A 116 27.96 2.24 -13.90
C GLU A 116 28.93 1.18 -14.48
N SER A 117 28.40 0.14 -15.16
CA SER A 117 29.19 -0.90 -15.78
C SER A 117 30.03 -0.37 -16.96
N PHE A 118 29.46 0.52 -17.79
CA PHE A 118 30.18 1.21 -18.85
C PHE A 118 31.35 2.05 -18.29
N CYS A 119 31.14 2.75 -17.19
CA CYS A 119 32.19 3.55 -16.55
C CYS A 119 33.32 2.68 -15.99
N ARG A 120 33.06 1.44 -15.57
CA ARG A 120 34.05 0.52 -14.98
C ARG A 120 35.05 -0.07 -15.98
N VAL A 121 34.80 0.00 -17.26
CA VAL A 121 35.68 -0.62 -18.29
C VAL A 121 37.09 -0.02 -18.29
N ASP A 122 37.22 1.26 -17.92
CA ASP A 122 38.51 1.95 -17.77
C ASP A 122 38.60 2.52 -16.35
N ASP A 123 39.31 1.84 -15.50
CA ASP A 123 39.37 1.91 -14.04
C ASP A 123 39.24 3.28 -13.40
N ILE A 124 39.93 4.31 -13.91
CA ILE A 124 39.94 5.65 -13.32
C ILE A 124 39.65 6.75 -14.35
N HIS A 125 40.02 6.55 -15.62
CA HIS A 125 39.94 7.63 -16.61
C HIS A 125 38.48 7.89 -17.01
N ARG A 126 37.73 6.84 -17.36
CA ARG A 126 36.35 6.95 -17.81
C ARG A 126 35.41 7.46 -16.70
N PRO A 127 35.45 6.95 -15.46
CA PRO A 127 34.67 7.53 -14.35
C PRO A 127 34.97 9.01 -14.12
N THR A 128 36.26 9.41 -14.15
CA THR A 128 36.69 10.80 -13.98
C THR A 128 36.17 11.69 -15.10
N GLU A 129 36.26 11.23 -16.35
CA GLU A 129 35.76 11.94 -17.54
C GLU A 129 34.23 12.14 -17.44
N CYS A 130 33.49 11.09 -17.03
CA CYS A 130 32.03 11.18 -16.80
C CYS A 130 31.68 12.23 -15.76
N VAL A 131 32.35 12.23 -14.60
CA VAL A 131 32.13 13.25 -13.56
C VAL A 131 32.43 14.65 -14.13
N MET A 132 33.56 14.82 -14.80
CA MET A 132 33.96 16.13 -15.38
C MET A 132 32.98 16.59 -16.46
N TYR A 133 32.46 15.69 -17.28
CA TYR A 133 31.49 16.02 -18.33
C TYR A 133 30.16 16.46 -17.70
N ILE A 134 29.62 15.66 -16.76
CA ILE A 134 28.35 15.97 -16.09
C ILE A 134 28.44 17.33 -15.37
N MET A 135 29.54 17.60 -14.68
CA MET A 135 29.74 18.88 -13.96
C MET A 135 29.76 20.10 -14.85
N LYS A 136 29.98 19.96 -16.15
CA LYS A 136 29.98 21.07 -17.14
C LYS A 136 28.60 21.31 -17.76
N GLN A 137 27.62 20.44 -17.52
CA GLN A 137 26.28 20.55 -18.10
C GLN A 137 25.47 21.67 -17.45
N ASN A 138 24.66 22.37 -18.23
CA ASN A 138 23.75 23.40 -17.72
C ASN A 138 22.43 22.82 -17.21
N GLU A 139 21.95 21.73 -17.82
CA GLU A 139 20.69 21.05 -17.47
C GLU A 139 20.92 19.94 -16.43
N LEU A 140 21.39 20.32 -15.25
CA LEU A 140 21.79 19.37 -14.21
C LEU A 140 20.66 18.41 -13.78
N ASP A 141 19.41 18.80 -13.94
CA ASP A 141 18.27 17.91 -13.63
C ASP A 141 18.30 16.62 -14.46
N LEU A 142 18.78 16.69 -15.70
CA LEU A 142 18.86 15.54 -16.60
C LEU A 142 20.14 14.71 -16.37
N TYR A 143 21.25 15.36 -16.04
CA TYR A 143 22.56 14.72 -16.01
C TYR A 143 23.02 14.30 -14.61
N ALA A 144 22.62 15.02 -13.57
CA ALA A 144 23.06 14.73 -12.19
C ALA A 144 22.77 13.28 -11.73
N PRO A 145 21.66 12.62 -12.11
CA PRO A 145 21.41 11.22 -11.69
C PRO A 145 22.52 10.24 -12.06
N PHE A 146 23.27 10.51 -13.15
CA PHE A 146 24.39 9.67 -13.58
C PHE A 146 25.67 9.89 -12.79
N LEU A 147 25.76 10.96 -12.00
CA LEU A 147 26.94 11.32 -11.23
C LEU A 147 27.28 10.24 -10.17
N SER A 148 26.27 9.74 -9.48
CA SER A 148 26.48 8.68 -8.49
C SER A 148 26.98 7.39 -9.12
N CYS A 149 26.47 7.03 -10.31
CA CYS A 149 26.93 5.84 -11.05
C CYS A 149 28.40 5.98 -11.46
N ALA A 150 28.81 7.16 -11.96
CA ALA A 150 30.20 7.42 -12.29
C ALA A 150 31.13 7.30 -11.06
N ILE A 151 30.70 7.78 -9.89
CA ILE A 151 31.46 7.67 -8.62
C ILE A 151 31.55 6.20 -8.17
N LEU A 152 30.46 5.44 -8.27
CA LEU A 152 30.39 4.03 -7.88
C LEU A 152 31.15 3.10 -8.83
N ALA A 153 31.49 3.59 -10.01
CA ALA A 153 32.26 2.82 -10.99
C ALA A 153 33.75 2.70 -10.64
N TYR A 154 34.29 3.53 -9.74
CA TYR A 154 35.67 3.38 -9.27
C TYR A 154 35.87 2.04 -8.59
N ASN A 155 36.93 1.32 -8.97
CA ASN A 155 37.26 0.05 -8.35
C ASN A 155 37.86 0.22 -6.94
N LEU A 156 38.10 -0.90 -6.26
CA LEU A 156 38.62 -0.90 -4.88
C LEU A 156 40.03 -0.25 -4.75
N GLU A 157 40.83 -0.27 -5.81
CA GLU A 157 42.18 0.30 -5.80
C GLU A 157 42.15 1.83 -5.84
N HIS A 158 41.08 2.40 -6.43
CA HIS A 158 40.89 3.84 -6.61
C HIS A 158 39.78 4.44 -5.72
N VAL A 159 39.40 3.78 -4.66
CA VAL A 159 38.34 4.26 -3.74
C VAL A 159 38.74 5.55 -3.03
N VAL A 160 40.02 5.76 -2.75
CA VAL A 160 40.50 6.99 -2.12
C VAL A 160 40.24 8.20 -3.04
N GLU A 161 40.47 8.05 -4.32
CA GLU A 161 40.16 9.05 -5.36
C GLU A 161 38.65 9.30 -5.43
N ALA A 162 37.82 8.25 -5.40
CA ALA A 162 36.37 8.39 -5.35
C ALA A 162 35.90 9.16 -4.13
N ILE A 163 36.46 8.88 -2.94
CA ILE A 163 36.16 9.63 -1.70
C ILE A 163 36.56 11.08 -1.84
N GLN A 164 37.73 11.40 -2.42
CA GLN A 164 38.19 12.77 -2.59
C GLN A 164 37.32 13.54 -3.60
N ILE A 165 36.90 12.90 -4.71
CA ILE A 165 35.97 13.49 -5.67
C ILE A 165 34.63 13.76 -4.97
N THR A 166 34.10 12.79 -4.24
CA THR A 166 32.84 12.93 -3.51
C THR A 166 32.90 14.07 -2.50
N LYS A 167 34.00 14.21 -1.77
CA LYS A 167 34.22 15.34 -0.85
C LYS A 167 34.14 16.68 -1.54
N ASN A 168 34.72 16.82 -2.75
CA ASN A 168 34.67 18.04 -3.52
C ASN A 168 33.23 18.33 -4.01
N LEU A 169 32.48 17.30 -4.40
CA LEU A 169 31.09 17.42 -4.84
C LEU A 169 30.14 17.78 -3.70
N ILE A 170 30.36 17.29 -2.50
CA ILE A 170 29.62 17.66 -1.27
C ILE A 170 29.77 19.17 -0.97
N ALA A 171 30.88 19.78 -1.30
CA ALA A 171 31.09 21.21 -1.13
C ALA A 171 30.44 22.08 -2.23
N ASN A 172 29.78 21.48 -3.22
CA ASN A 172 29.14 22.19 -4.33
C ASN A 172 27.92 22.99 -3.85
N SER A 173 27.66 24.15 -4.44
CA SER A 173 26.48 24.97 -4.14
C SER A 173 25.17 24.35 -4.61
N ASN A 174 25.19 23.50 -5.65
CA ASN A 174 24.00 22.85 -6.22
C ASN A 174 23.58 21.62 -5.40
N GLY A 175 22.34 21.61 -4.92
CA GLY A 175 21.79 20.51 -4.12
C GLY A 175 21.69 19.19 -4.86
N LEU A 176 21.44 19.19 -6.18
CA LEU A 176 21.36 17.94 -6.98
C LEU A 176 22.71 17.23 -7.01
N ILE A 177 23.79 17.97 -7.16
CA ILE A 177 25.16 17.42 -7.14
C ILE A 177 25.47 16.85 -5.78
N ARG A 178 25.21 17.62 -4.69
CA ARG A 178 25.44 17.15 -3.33
C ARG A 178 24.63 15.91 -3.01
N ASN A 179 23.37 15.86 -3.45
CA ASN A 179 22.50 14.70 -3.27
C ASN A 179 23.10 13.42 -3.86
N GLN A 180 23.61 13.48 -5.11
CA GLN A 180 24.24 12.33 -5.76
C GLN A 180 25.56 11.93 -5.09
N ALA A 181 26.33 12.92 -4.63
CA ALA A 181 27.55 12.67 -3.88
C ALA A 181 27.26 11.94 -2.54
N TYR A 182 26.26 12.39 -1.77
CA TYR A 182 25.83 11.69 -0.55
C TYR A 182 25.31 10.29 -0.84
N TYR A 183 24.54 10.12 -1.93
CA TYR A 183 24.04 8.81 -2.32
C TYR A 183 25.18 7.82 -2.64
N ALA A 184 26.17 8.27 -3.41
CA ALA A 184 27.34 7.48 -3.75
C ALA A 184 28.20 7.13 -2.51
N LEU A 185 28.43 8.11 -1.63
CA LEU A 185 29.28 7.98 -0.44
C LEU A 185 28.90 6.78 0.42
N GLY A 186 27.61 6.55 0.63
CA GLY A 186 27.13 5.43 1.42
C GLY A 186 27.21 4.07 0.73
N ARG A 187 27.50 4.01 -0.57
CA ARG A 187 27.50 2.78 -1.39
C ARG A 187 28.86 2.41 -1.95
N LEU A 188 29.87 3.24 -1.74
CA LEU A 188 31.24 2.89 -2.11
C LEU A 188 31.66 1.57 -1.45
N LYS A 189 32.32 0.72 -2.21
CA LYS A 189 32.94 -0.50 -1.68
C LYS A 189 34.22 -0.13 -0.95
N ILE A 190 34.21 -0.21 0.37
CA ILE A 190 35.26 0.32 1.26
C ILE A 190 35.70 -0.70 2.28
N ASP A 191 36.89 -0.52 2.80
CA ASP A 191 37.42 -1.23 3.98
C ASP A 191 37.14 -0.43 5.28
N GLU A 192 37.56 -0.99 6.43
CA GLU A 192 37.33 -0.39 7.75
C GLU A 192 38.09 0.94 7.95
N ALA A 193 39.27 1.10 7.34
CA ALA A 193 40.03 2.34 7.41
C ALA A 193 39.37 3.46 6.61
N GLN A 194 38.85 3.13 5.45
CA GLN A 194 38.09 4.05 4.59
C GLN A 194 36.72 4.40 5.20
N ALA A 195 36.09 3.46 5.94
CA ALA A 195 34.84 3.70 6.65
C ALA A 195 34.96 4.85 7.65
N CYS A 196 36.11 5.01 8.32
CA CYS A 196 36.37 6.14 9.21
C CYS A 196 36.32 7.49 8.47
N LEU A 197 36.94 7.58 7.29
CA LEU A 197 36.92 8.79 6.46
C LEU A 197 35.51 9.15 6.00
N ILE A 198 34.75 8.14 5.58
CA ILE A 198 33.34 8.33 5.17
C ILE A 198 32.48 8.76 6.35
N TRP A 199 32.67 8.16 7.52
CA TRP A 199 31.95 8.54 8.73
C TRP A 199 32.18 10.02 9.09
N GLU A 200 33.44 10.48 9.09
CA GLU A 200 33.79 11.88 9.36
C GLU A 200 33.09 12.82 8.37
N LEU A 201 33.10 12.50 7.07
CA LEU A 201 32.43 13.30 6.04
C LEU A 201 30.91 13.35 6.28
N ILE A 202 30.29 12.21 6.56
CA ILE A 202 28.86 12.13 6.83
C ILE A 202 28.49 12.91 8.09
N GLN A 203 29.23 12.74 9.19
CA GLN A 203 28.96 13.41 10.45
C GLN A 203 29.08 14.93 10.32
N CYS A 204 30.11 15.43 9.64
CA CYS A 204 30.23 16.85 9.34
C CYS A 204 29.08 17.36 8.49
N SER A 205 28.72 16.63 7.43
CA SER A 205 27.66 17.01 6.51
C SER A 205 26.29 17.02 7.18
N ALA A 206 25.98 16.04 8.02
CA ALA A 206 24.72 15.95 8.73
C ALA A 206 24.41 17.16 9.62
N ASN A 207 25.45 17.84 10.11
CA ASN A 207 25.31 19.02 10.97
C ASN A 207 25.07 20.32 10.18
N ILE A 208 25.53 20.40 8.93
CA ILE A 208 25.51 21.64 8.14
C ILE A 208 24.54 21.61 6.96
N GLU A 209 24.09 20.42 6.53
CA GLU A 209 23.20 20.29 5.38
C GLU A 209 21.75 20.66 5.76
N HIS A 210 21.17 21.56 4.96
CA HIS A 210 19.80 22.06 5.13
C HIS A 210 18.84 21.61 4.03
N ASP A 211 19.38 21.20 2.88
CA ASP A 211 18.55 20.70 1.79
C ASP A 211 17.90 19.36 2.15
N SER A 212 16.61 19.28 2.00
CA SER A 212 15.80 18.13 2.47
C SER A 212 16.12 16.84 1.72
N ILE A 213 16.39 16.92 0.43
CA ILE A 213 16.72 15.77 -0.42
C ILE A 213 18.12 15.27 -0.09
N CYS A 214 19.07 16.19 0.10
CA CYS A 214 20.42 15.88 0.53
C CYS A 214 20.41 15.19 1.92
N ARG A 215 19.60 15.69 2.86
CA ARG A 215 19.43 15.07 4.17
C ARG A 215 18.87 13.65 4.09
N ALA A 216 17.91 13.42 3.19
CA ALA A 216 17.38 12.06 2.94
C ALA A 216 18.48 11.11 2.41
N SER A 217 19.39 11.59 1.56
CA SER A 217 20.52 10.78 1.07
C SER A 217 21.58 10.56 2.13
N ILE A 218 21.89 11.55 2.98
CA ILE A 218 22.75 11.37 4.16
C ILE A 218 22.18 10.27 5.06
N LEU A 219 20.89 10.29 5.38
CA LEU A 219 20.24 9.26 6.18
C LEU A 219 20.43 7.85 5.60
N ARG A 220 20.18 7.69 4.28
CA ARG A 220 20.40 6.41 3.60
C ARG A 220 21.85 5.95 3.71
N SER A 221 22.79 6.85 3.55
CA SER A 221 24.23 6.55 3.60
C SER A 221 24.69 6.15 5.00
N VAL A 222 24.21 6.85 6.03
CA VAL A 222 24.48 6.52 7.43
C VAL A 222 24.00 5.12 7.78
N LEU A 223 22.75 4.79 7.43
CA LEU A 223 22.17 3.50 7.75
C LEU A 223 22.82 2.37 6.96
N HIS A 224 23.20 2.63 5.72
CA HIS A 224 23.93 1.66 4.91
C HIS A 224 25.32 1.38 5.47
N LEU A 225 26.04 2.42 5.90
CA LEU A 225 27.33 2.27 6.55
C LEU A 225 27.24 1.38 7.80
N GLY A 226 26.25 1.61 8.67
CA GLY A 226 26.02 0.78 9.85
C GLY A 226 25.70 -0.68 9.52
N THR A 227 25.04 -0.93 8.39
CA THR A 227 24.76 -2.28 7.92
C THR A 227 26.01 -3.03 7.49
N ILE A 228 26.97 -2.33 6.83
CA ILE A 228 28.25 -2.92 6.41
C ILE A 228 29.21 -3.01 7.59
N PHE A 229 29.27 -2.00 8.43
CA PHE A 229 30.17 -1.90 9.57
C PHE A 229 29.36 -1.74 10.88
N PRO A 230 28.90 -2.84 11.49
CA PRO A 230 28.06 -2.79 12.69
C PRO A 230 28.71 -2.08 13.91
N SER A 231 30.02 -1.95 13.94
CA SER A 231 30.77 -1.20 14.98
C SER A 231 30.37 0.29 15.05
N TYR A 232 29.80 0.85 13.96
CA TYR A 232 29.35 2.24 13.91
C TYR A 232 27.94 2.48 14.46
N TRP A 233 27.14 1.43 14.75
CA TRP A 233 25.78 1.62 15.24
C TRP A 233 25.63 2.56 16.44
N PRO A 234 26.47 2.49 17.47
CA PRO A 234 26.36 3.43 18.59
C PRO A 234 26.55 4.89 18.18
N HIS A 235 27.49 5.17 17.29
CA HIS A 235 27.75 6.52 16.78
C HIS A 235 26.61 6.99 15.85
N ILE A 236 26.04 6.07 15.06
CA ILE A 236 24.90 6.34 14.19
C ILE A 236 23.66 6.68 15.02
N GLU A 237 23.41 5.95 16.10
CA GLU A 237 22.28 6.22 17.01
C GLU A 237 22.38 7.62 17.61
N GLU A 238 23.55 8.02 18.11
CA GLU A 238 23.79 9.36 18.64
C GLU A 238 23.54 10.45 17.59
N LEU A 239 24.04 10.25 16.36
CA LEU A 239 23.80 11.16 15.24
C LEU A 239 22.31 11.25 14.93
N LEU A 240 21.60 10.12 14.80
CA LEU A 240 20.20 10.08 14.43
C LEU A 240 19.29 10.76 15.45
N ILE A 241 19.55 10.64 16.76
CA ILE A 241 18.78 11.31 17.81
C ILE A 241 18.67 12.83 17.57
N THR A 242 19.71 13.43 17.03
CA THR A 242 19.74 14.88 16.72
C THR A 242 19.26 15.17 15.31
N PHE A 243 19.65 14.33 14.37
CA PHE A 243 19.39 14.50 12.94
C PHE A 243 17.91 14.45 12.58
N VAL A 244 17.14 13.50 13.18
CA VAL A 244 15.73 13.29 12.85
C VAL A 244 14.76 14.20 13.61
N LYS A 245 15.21 14.98 14.59
CA LYS A 245 14.33 15.90 15.37
C LYS A 245 13.58 16.94 14.51
N LYS A 246 14.11 17.29 13.35
CA LYS A 246 13.52 18.25 12.40
C LYS A 246 13.46 17.60 11.01
N SER A 247 12.73 16.50 10.90
CA SER A 247 12.61 15.79 9.64
C SER A 247 11.64 16.51 8.71
N SER A 248 12.08 16.78 7.49
CA SER A 248 11.23 17.22 6.39
C SER A 248 10.42 16.02 5.83
N PRO A 249 9.36 16.26 5.03
CA PRO A 249 8.62 15.20 4.37
C PRO A 249 9.50 14.23 3.56
N GLU A 250 10.55 14.72 2.92
CA GLU A 250 11.49 13.91 2.13
C GLU A 250 12.29 12.96 3.02
N VAL A 251 12.72 13.42 4.20
CA VAL A 251 13.42 12.59 5.17
C VAL A 251 12.47 11.54 5.76
N ILE A 252 11.23 11.90 6.09
CA ILE A 252 10.21 10.97 6.60
C ILE A 252 9.88 9.92 5.53
N TYR A 253 9.76 10.34 4.27
CA TYR A 253 9.58 9.41 3.15
C TYR A 253 10.77 8.45 3.00
N ALA A 254 12.00 8.96 3.12
CA ALA A 254 13.18 8.11 3.12
C ALA A 254 13.19 7.11 4.28
N ILE A 255 12.79 7.53 5.49
CA ILE A 255 12.63 6.65 6.66
C ILE A 255 11.63 5.53 6.36
N SER A 256 10.44 5.88 5.88
CA SER A 256 9.39 4.89 5.59
C SER A 256 9.84 3.85 4.56
N ASN A 257 10.52 4.29 3.49
CA ASN A 257 11.09 3.39 2.48
C ASN A 257 12.19 2.48 3.06
N ILE A 258 13.10 3.04 3.85
CA ILE A 258 14.23 2.30 4.44
C ILE A 258 13.68 1.19 5.35
N ILE A 259 12.78 1.51 6.26
CA ILE A 259 12.22 0.52 7.19
C ILE A 259 11.44 -0.55 6.43
N LEU A 260 10.71 -0.16 5.37
CA LEU A 260 9.89 -1.08 4.60
C LEU A 260 10.71 -1.99 3.69
N PHE A 261 11.71 -1.48 2.96
CA PHE A 261 12.36 -2.23 1.88
C PHE A 261 13.75 -2.77 2.22
N GLN A 262 14.41 -2.26 3.24
CA GLN A 262 15.70 -2.82 3.62
C GLN A 262 15.53 -4.19 4.31
N LYS A 263 16.22 -5.19 3.75
CA LYS A 263 16.22 -6.58 4.27
C LYS A 263 17.07 -6.72 5.54
N ASN A 264 17.88 -5.74 5.88
CA ASN A 264 18.84 -5.80 6.95
C ASN A 264 18.18 -5.43 8.27
N ASN A 265 18.43 -6.24 9.30
CA ASN A 265 17.94 -5.97 10.64
C ASN A 265 18.76 -4.82 11.24
N PHE A 266 18.12 -3.67 11.42
CA PHE A 266 18.68 -2.62 12.27
C PHE A 266 18.65 -3.06 13.74
N PRO A 267 19.55 -2.54 14.59
CA PRO A 267 19.34 -2.64 16.03
C PRO A 267 17.97 -2.13 16.44
N ASP A 268 17.33 -2.78 17.41
CA ASP A 268 15.97 -2.46 17.84
C ASP A 268 15.81 -0.97 18.24
N SER A 269 16.83 -0.38 18.88
CA SER A 269 16.85 1.03 19.24
C SER A 269 16.76 1.96 18.02
N ILE A 270 17.49 1.64 16.96
CA ILE A 270 17.45 2.37 15.68
C ILE A 270 16.09 2.19 15.00
N GLN A 271 15.58 0.96 14.94
CA GLN A 271 14.28 0.69 14.34
C GLN A 271 13.17 1.48 15.06
N GLN A 272 13.12 1.43 16.38
CA GLN A 272 12.15 2.18 17.19
C GLN A 272 12.27 3.69 16.98
N LEU A 273 13.50 4.22 16.97
CA LEU A 273 13.77 5.64 16.75
C LEU A 273 13.24 6.10 15.39
N LEU A 274 13.46 5.32 14.33
CA LEU A 274 13.00 5.63 12.99
C LEU A 274 11.48 5.49 12.86
N VAL A 275 10.87 4.43 13.41
CA VAL A 275 9.41 4.24 13.37
C VAL A 275 8.69 5.39 14.08
N ARG A 276 9.22 5.88 15.20
CA ARG A 276 8.62 7.04 15.91
C ARG A 276 8.63 8.33 15.11
N GLN A 277 9.49 8.48 14.10
CA GLN A 277 9.41 9.62 13.17
C GLN A 277 8.17 9.58 12.29
N LEU A 278 7.59 8.39 12.04
CA LEU A 278 6.37 8.21 11.27
C LEU A 278 5.10 8.58 12.04
N PHE A 279 5.20 8.86 13.35
CA PHE A 279 4.03 9.27 14.16
C PHE A 279 3.46 10.64 13.74
N ASN A 280 4.26 11.49 13.10
CA ASN A 280 3.86 12.83 12.67
C ASN A 280 3.56 12.90 11.16
N VAL A 281 2.89 11.88 10.62
CA VAL A 281 2.47 11.84 9.22
C VAL A 281 1.05 12.39 9.09
N TYR A 282 0.79 13.14 8.00
CA TYR A 282 -0.49 13.79 7.72
C TYR A 282 -1.13 13.23 6.44
N PRO A 283 -2.46 13.40 6.26
CA PRO A 283 -3.23 12.79 5.16
C PRO A 283 -2.75 13.15 3.74
N GLU A 284 -2.07 14.28 3.58
CA GLU A 284 -1.54 14.74 2.29
C GLU A 284 -0.32 13.92 1.83
N GLN A 285 0.35 13.23 2.74
CA GLN A 285 1.58 12.48 2.50
C GLN A 285 1.29 11.03 2.06
N LYS A 286 0.50 10.86 1.00
CA LYS A 286 -0.02 9.57 0.53
C LYS A 286 1.05 8.48 0.39
N GLY A 287 2.17 8.78 -0.27
CA GLY A 287 3.22 7.77 -0.46
C GLY A 287 3.89 7.29 0.85
N ILE A 288 3.86 8.11 1.92
CA ILE A 288 4.31 7.69 3.24
C ILE A 288 3.26 6.81 3.89
N ILE A 289 1.97 7.14 3.73
CA ILE A 289 0.85 6.34 4.24
C ILE A 289 0.83 4.96 3.60
N ASP A 290 1.04 4.87 2.29
CA ASP A 290 1.14 3.59 1.57
C ASP A 290 2.28 2.71 2.14
N ASN A 291 3.43 3.32 2.46
CA ASN A 291 4.53 2.61 3.10
C ASN A 291 4.20 2.19 4.54
N ILE A 292 3.49 3.02 5.31
CA ILE A 292 3.04 2.69 6.67
C ILE A 292 2.03 1.55 6.66
N ASP A 293 1.12 1.51 5.69
CA ASP A 293 0.15 0.43 5.52
C ASP A 293 0.85 -0.94 5.41
N LEU A 294 1.88 -1.02 4.58
CA LEU A 294 2.71 -2.22 4.46
C LEU A 294 3.57 -2.49 5.70
N LEU A 295 4.09 -1.44 6.34
CA LEU A 295 4.92 -1.55 7.54
C LEU A 295 4.13 -2.11 8.72
N LEU A 296 2.90 -1.63 8.95
CA LEU A 296 2.02 -2.13 10.01
C LEU A 296 1.80 -3.64 9.87
N SER A 297 1.55 -4.12 8.64
CA SER A 297 1.42 -5.55 8.37
C SER A 297 2.68 -6.33 8.75
N ARG A 298 3.88 -5.80 8.42
CA ARG A 298 5.16 -6.43 8.80
C ARG A 298 5.43 -6.43 10.31
N LEU A 299 5.07 -5.35 11.00
CA LEU A 299 5.23 -5.28 12.46
C LEU A 299 4.40 -6.36 13.16
N ILE A 300 3.18 -6.61 12.67
CA ILE A 300 2.33 -7.68 13.19
C ILE A 300 2.93 -9.06 12.88
N GLU A 301 3.42 -9.29 11.68
CA GLU A 301 4.07 -10.55 11.30
C GLU A 301 5.31 -10.84 12.15
N LYS A 302 6.03 -9.80 12.57
CA LYS A 302 7.17 -9.89 13.50
C LYS A 302 6.78 -9.95 14.98
N GLN A 303 5.48 -9.88 15.30
CA GLN A 303 4.94 -9.84 16.66
C GLN A 303 5.36 -8.59 17.47
N GLU A 304 5.71 -7.51 16.79
CA GLU A 304 6.01 -6.20 17.40
C GLU A 304 4.72 -5.40 17.67
N PHE A 305 3.79 -6.02 18.40
CA PHE A 305 2.42 -5.52 18.56
C PHE A 305 2.34 -4.15 19.23
N SER A 306 3.14 -3.91 20.26
CA SER A 306 3.14 -2.61 20.97
C SER A 306 3.51 -1.47 20.04
N LEU A 307 4.57 -1.64 19.23
CA LEU A 307 5.02 -0.63 18.28
C LEU A 307 4.00 -0.42 17.15
N ALA A 308 3.35 -1.50 16.69
CA ALA A 308 2.30 -1.42 15.68
C ALA A 308 1.09 -0.63 16.20
N ILE A 309 0.67 -0.85 17.45
CA ILE A 309 -0.44 -0.11 18.07
C ILE A 309 -0.06 1.36 18.26
N GLU A 310 1.13 1.66 18.80
CA GLU A 310 1.60 3.05 18.99
C GLU A 310 1.61 3.81 17.65
N LEU A 311 2.16 3.23 16.60
CA LEU A 311 2.18 3.83 15.26
C LEU A 311 0.76 4.03 14.72
N LEU A 312 -0.08 2.99 14.79
CA LEU A 312 -1.45 3.04 14.30
C LEU A 312 -2.26 4.13 15.01
N GLU A 313 -2.28 4.14 16.34
CA GLU A 313 -3.01 5.14 17.13
C GLU A 313 -2.53 6.55 16.81
N SER A 314 -1.21 6.76 16.67
CA SER A 314 -0.65 8.07 16.32
C SER A 314 -1.10 8.58 14.95
N ILE A 315 -1.15 7.73 13.91
CA ILE A 315 -1.63 8.15 12.59
C ILE A 315 -3.14 8.37 12.55
N LEU A 316 -3.92 7.60 13.34
CA LEU A 316 -5.35 7.81 13.48
C LEU A 316 -5.66 9.17 14.15
N ASP A 317 -4.86 9.58 15.13
CA ASP A 317 -4.96 10.90 15.77
C ASP A 317 -4.68 12.05 14.78
N ASN A 318 -3.88 11.80 13.76
CA ASN A 318 -3.61 12.73 12.67
C ASN A 318 -4.68 12.71 11.55
N ASN A 319 -5.87 12.16 11.81
CA ASN A 319 -7.00 12.04 10.87
C ASN A 319 -6.75 11.11 9.66
N ILE A 320 -5.79 10.20 9.75
CA ILE A 320 -5.64 9.09 8.81
C ILE A 320 -6.51 7.95 9.34
N ASN A 321 -7.38 7.39 8.52
CA ASN A 321 -8.29 6.31 8.92
C ASN A 321 -8.04 5.03 8.14
N PHE A 322 -8.74 3.94 8.51
CA PHE A 322 -8.57 2.62 7.87
C PHE A 322 -8.85 2.60 6.35
N LYS A 323 -9.58 3.56 5.80
CA LYS A 323 -9.77 3.66 4.34
C LYS A 323 -8.48 3.94 3.57
N SER A 324 -7.46 4.42 4.27
CA SER A 324 -6.12 4.66 3.71
C SER A 324 -5.13 3.53 4.03
N LEU A 325 -5.59 2.44 4.67
CA LEU A 325 -4.78 1.31 5.14
C LEU A 325 -5.37 -0.02 4.64
N ASP A 326 -5.55 -0.13 3.32
CA ASP A 326 -6.26 -1.27 2.71
C ASP A 326 -5.55 -2.61 2.92
N ASN A 327 -4.22 -2.64 2.78
CA ASN A 327 -3.44 -3.85 2.96
C ASN A 327 -3.47 -4.32 4.42
N PHE A 328 -3.25 -3.41 5.36
CA PHE A 328 -3.29 -3.70 6.79
C PHE A 328 -4.68 -4.15 7.23
N SER A 329 -5.73 -3.47 6.78
CA SER A 329 -7.13 -3.86 7.01
C SER A 329 -7.39 -5.29 6.53
N SER A 330 -6.98 -5.61 5.30
CA SER A 330 -7.12 -6.95 4.74
C SER A 330 -6.38 -8.02 5.57
N VAL A 331 -5.16 -7.72 6.01
CA VAL A 331 -4.35 -8.63 6.83
C VAL A 331 -4.97 -8.87 8.20
N LEU A 332 -5.49 -7.83 8.87
CA LEU A 332 -6.23 -7.94 10.14
C LEU A 332 -7.47 -8.83 10.02
N LEU A 333 -8.18 -8.69 8.91
CA LEU A 333 -9.46 -9.37 8.72
C LEU A 333 -9.32 -10.82 8.27
N THR A 334 -8.18 -11.18 7.66
CA THR A 334 -8.00 -12.50 7.06
C THR A 334 -6.96 -13.39 7.75
N LYS A 335 -5.97 -12.81 8.44
CA LYS A 335 -4.82 -13.58 8.95
C LYS A 335 -4.60 -13.42 10.46
N HIS A 336 -4.69 -12.22 11.00
CA HIS A 336 -4.28 -11.93 12.38
C HIS A 336 -5.47 -11.68 13.32
N PHE A 337 -6.32 -12.69 13.48
CA PHE A 337 -7.56 -12.60 14.26
C PHE A 337 -7.31 -12.26 15.74
N GLU A 338 -6.26 -12.80 16.36
CA GLU A 338 -5.94 -12.52 17.76
C GLU A 338 -5.55 -11.07 17.97
N PHE A 339 -4.68 -10.54 17.13
CA PHE A 339 -4.30 -9.13 17.18
C PHE A 339 -5.49 -8.21 16.91
N ARG A 340 -6.33 -8.52 15.90
CA ARG A 340 -7.57 -7.80 15.62
C ARG A 340 -8.49 -7.76 16.86
N ASN A 341 -8.71 -8.89 17.47
CA ASN A 341 -9.58 -9.02 18.64
C ASN A 341 -9.01 -8.24 19.84
N HIS A 342 -7.70 -8.30 20.07
CA HIS A 342 -7.01 -7.48 21.07
C HIS A 342 -7.20 -5.99 20.81
N LEU A 343 -6.94 -5.54 19.58
CA LEU A 343 -7.04 -4.15 19.18
C LEU A 343 -8.48 -3.60 19.35
N ILE A 344 -9.48 -4.34 18.88
CA ILE A 344 -10.89 -3.95 18.99
C ILE A 344 -11.31 -3.90 20.47
N THR A 345 -10.93 -4.88 21.27
CA THR A 345 -11.24 -4.92 22.71
C THR A 345 -10.60 -3.75 23.43
N LYS A 346 -9.32 -3.44 23.15
CA LYS A 346 -8.59 -2.30 23.70
C LYS A 346 -9.30 -0.98 23.36
N TRP A 347 -9.61 -0.74 22.11
CA TRP A 347 -10.21 0.52 21.67
C TRP A 347 -11.64 0.73 22.20
N PHE A 348 -12.43 -0.34 22.32
CA PHE A 348 -13.72 -0.23 22.99
C PHE A 348 -13.57 0.01 24.48
N LEU A 349 -12.54 -0.53 25.12
CA LEU A 349 -12.24 -0.30 26.53
C LEU A 349 -11.74 1.14 26.78
N ASP A 350 -10.88 1.67 25.91
CA ASP A 350 -10.45 3.07 25.96
C ASP A 350 -11.63 4.03 25.76
N GLY A 351 -12.60 3.62 24.93
CA GLY A 351 -13.86 4.32 24.72
C GLY A 351 -13.72 5.63 23.96
N GLU A 352 -12.54 5.93 23.37
CA GLU A 352 -12.33 7.12 22.54
C GLU A 352 -13.12 7.01 21.24
N SER A 353 -13.86 8.06 20.90
CA SER A 353 -14.79 8.04 19.76
C SER A 353 -14.07 7.85 18.43
N SER A 354 -12.87 8.43 18.27
CA SER A 354 -12.03 8.28 17.08
C SER A 354 -11.60 6.83 16.85
N LEU A 355 -11.14 6.16 17.91
CA LEU A 355 -10.72 4.76 17.86
C LEU A 355 -11.90 3.82 17.61
N CYS A 356 -13.01 4.03 18.32
CA CYS A 356 -14.24 3.25 18.12
C CYS A 356 -14.81 3.43 16.69
N GLN A 357 -14.75 4.64 16.13
CA GLN A 357 -15.14 4.89 14.75
C GLN A 357 -14.25 4.13 13.75
N ASN A 358 -12.97 4.02 14.03
CA ASN A 358 -12.06 3.25 13.19
C ASN A 358 -12.35 1.74 13.24
N VAL A 359 -12.82 1.20 14.37
CA VAL A 359 -13.36 -0.19 14.41
C VAL A 359 -14.54 -0.33 13.46
N PHE A 360 -15.47 0.63 13.48
CA PHE A 360 -16.61 0.63 12.56
C PHE A 360 -16.15 0.67 11.10
N ILE A 361 -15.21 1.55 10.74
CA ILE A 361 -14.66 1.67 9.37
C ILE A 361 -14.00 0.35 8.95
N LEU A 362 -13.15 -0.23 9.78
CA LEU A 362 -12.47 -1.50 9.51
C LEU A 362 -13.45 -2.63 9.15
N LEU A 363 -14.59 -2.70 9.86
CA LEU A 363 -15.56 -3.78 9.67
C LEU A 363 -16.62 -3.45 8.61
N HIS A 364 -16.78 -2.18 8.21
CA HIS A 364 -17.82 -1.76 7.28
C HIS A 364 -17.49 -2.08 5.81
N ASP A 365 -16.24 -1.93 5.41
CA ASP A 365 -15.83 -2.04 4.01
C ASP A 365 -15.76 -3.51 3.50
N ILE A 366 -16.06 -4.48 4.36
CA ILE A 366 -16.13 -5.88 3.96
C ILE A 366 -17.51 -6.18 3.39
N ALA A 367 -17.66 -6.03 2.10
CA ALA A 367 -18.89 -6.37 1.41
C ALA A 367 -19.23 -7.87 1.60
N GLY A 368 -20.36 -8.14 2.24
CA GLY A 368 -21.03 -9.45 2.18
C GLY A 368 -20.44 -10.58 3.02
N LYS A 369 -19.53 -10.33 3.97
CA LYS A 369 -19.07 -11.36 4.91
C LYS A 369 -19.39 -10.97 6.34
N ASP A 370 -20.07 -11.87 7.04
CA ASP A 370 -20.26 -11.76 8.48
C ASP A 370 -18.94 -12.06 9.19
N ILE A 371 -18.51 -11.14 10.05
CA ILE A 371 -17.29 -11.29 10.82
C ILE A 371 -17.67 -11.55 12.25
N GLU A 372 -17.21 -12.69 12.77
CA GLU A 372 -17.27 -12.98 14.19
C GLU A 372 -16.07 -12.38 14.91
N LEU A 373 -16.33 -11.77 16.06
CA LEU A 373 -15.33 -11.18 16.94
C LEU A 373 -15.28 -11.95 18.26
N ASN A 374 -14.10 -12.03 18.85
CA ASN A 374 -13.89 -12.51 20.20
C ASN A 374 -13.19 -11.44 21.02
N ALA A 375 -13.64 -11.19 22.22
CA ALA A 375 -12.97 -10.25 23.11
C ALA A 375 -11.65 -10.82 23.64
N ASP A 376 -10.65 -9.96 23.77
CA ASP A 376 -9.47 -10.32 24.54
C ASP A 376 -9.75 -10.20 26.03
N MET A 377 -9.95 -11.35 26.66
CA MET A 377 -10.31 -11.43 28.07
C MET A 377 -9.18 -11.01 29.02
N THR A 378 -7.94 -10.90 28.55
CA THR A 378 -6.83 -10.42 29.38
C THR A 378 -6.97 -8.94 29.74
N LEU A 379 -7.71 -8.17 28.92
CA LEU A 379 -8.02 -6.76 29.14
C LEU A 379 -9.28 -6.55 29.99
N LEU A 380 -10.12 -7.58 30.15
CA LEU A 380 -11.45 -7.50 30.77
C LEU A 380 -11.48 -8.24 32.12
N ASP A 381 -10.65 -7.80 33.06
CA ASP A 381 -10.47 -8.35 34.39
C ASP A 381 -11.61 -8.00 35.35
N ASP A 382 -12.44 -7.00 35.05
CA ASP A 382 -13.54 -6.49 35.84
C ASP A 382 -14.89 -6.63 35.11
N GLU A 383 -15.96 -6.88 35.86
CA GLU A 383 -17.33 -7.01 35.34
C GLU A 383 -17.85 -5.69 34.74
N GLN A 384 -17.41 -4.53 35.25
CA GLN A 384 -17.79 -3.24 34.70
C GLN A 384 -17.15 -3.03 33.32
N LYS A 385 -15.87 -3.43 33.14
CA LYS A 385 -15.19 -3.40 31.84
C LYS A 385 -15.90 -4.28 30.81
N LYS A 386 -16.35 -5.47 31.22
CA LYS A 386 -17.12 -6.40 30.37
C LYS A 386 -18.41 -5.74 29.86
N LEU A 387 -19.19 -5.13 30.76
CA LEU A 387 -20.43 -4.44 30.41
C LEU A 387 -20.16 -3.19 29.54
N PHE A 388 -19.12 -2.43 29.86
CA PHE A 388 -18.75 -1.24 29.12
C PHE A 388 -18.38 -1.57 27.67
N VAL A 389 -17.48 -2.54 27.45
CA VAL A 389 -17.08 -2.99 26.11
C VAL A 389 -18.28 -3.54 25.35
N SER A 390 -19.17 -4.28 25.99
CA SER A 390 -20.38 -4.82 25.36
C SER A 390 -21.32 -3.71 24.89
N ARG A 391 -21.54 -2.67 25.69
CA ARG A 391 -22.34 -1.51 25.29
C ARG A 391 -21.67 -0.72 24.16
N LYS A 392 -20.35 -0.52 24.21
CA LYS A 392 -19.58 0.07 23.09
C LYS A 392 -19.74 -0.71 21.80
N ALA A 393 -19.66 -2.05 21.86
CA ALA A 393 -19.87 -2.91 20.72
C ALA A 393 -21.26 -2.70 20.09
N VAL A 394 -22.32 -2.69 20.88
CA VAL A 394 -23.67 -2.40 20.36
C VAL A 394 -23.75 -1.00 19.77
N GLY A 395 -23.23 0.00 20.48
CA GLY A 395 -23.30 1.40 20.04
C GLY A 395 -22.61 1.63 18.69
N TRP A 396 -21.45 1.03 18.47
CA TRP A 396 -20.64 1.25 17.26
C TRP A 396 -20.87 0.21 16.15
N LEU A 397 -21.20 -1.04 16.51
CA LEU A 397 -21.40 -2.13 15.56
C LEU A 397 -22.87 -2.50 15.37
N PHE A 398 -23.79 -1.61 15.68
CA PHE A 398 -25.22 -1.87 15.52
C PHE A 398 -25.60 -2.36 14.11
N THR A 399 -25.01 -1.75 13.07
CA THR A 399 -25.20 -2.16 11.67
C THR A 399 -24.41 -3.40 11.25
N ARG A 400 -23.69 -4.03 12.18
CA ARG A 400 -22.98 -5.29 12.03
C ARG A 400 -23.35 -6.22 13.20
N PRO A 401 -24.62 -6.65 13.26
CA PRO A 401 -25.19 -7.28 14.43
C PRO A 401 -24.48 -8.58 14.85
N ILE A 402 -23.99 -9.36 13.87
CA ILE A 402 -23.24 -10.59 14.15
C ILE A 402 -21.90 -10.28 14.83
N ALA A 403 -21.19 -9.23 14.38
CA ALA A 403 -19.93 -8.84 15.03
C ALA A 403 -20.15 -8.36 16.47
N ALA A 404 -21.19 -7.57 16.71
CA ALA A 404 -21.56 -7.15 18.06
C ALA A 404 -21.96 -8.34 18.94
N ALA A 405 -22.85 -9.20 18.45
CA ALA A 405 -23.36 -10.35 19.20
C ALA A 405 -22.25 -11.37 19.51
N SER A 406 -21.39 -11.70 18.55
CA SER A 406 -20.28 -12.64 18.78
C SER A 406 -19.30 -12.14 19.82
N LEU A 407 -18.96 -10.82 19.79
CA LEU A 407 -18.11 -10.21 20.81
C LEU A 407 -18.75 -10.34 22.21
N ILE A 408 -20.03 -10.00 22.35
CA ILE A 408 -20.75 -10.08 23.63
C ILE A 408 -20.84 -11.51 24.12
N LEU A 409 -21.16 -12.47 23.24
CA LEU A 409 -21.19 -13.89 23.61
C LEU A 409 -19.82 -14.38 24.06
N SER A 410 -18.72 -13.92 23.47
CA SER A 410 -17.38 -14.28 23.93
C SER A 410 -17.08 -13.75 25.34
N ILE A 411 -17.55 -12.55 25.68
CA ILE A 411 -17.44 -11.95 27.02
C ILE A 411 -18.27 -12.72 28.03
N SER A 412 -19.47 -13.14 27.65
CA SER A 412 -20.41 -13.82 28.55
C SER A 412 -19.88 -15.14 29.16
N ARG A 413 -18.95 -15.82 28.43
CA ARG A 413 -18.34 -17.09 28.87
C ARG A 413 -17.59 -16.99 30.21
N SER A 414 -17.08 -15.82 30.54
CA SER A 414 -16.30 -15.58 31.76
C SER A 414 -16.95 -14.56 32.71
N ALA A 415 -18.19 -14.15 32.43
CA ALA A 415 -18.89 -13.15 33.19
C ALA A 415 -19.63 -13.76 34.40
N SER A 416 -19.88 -12.94 35.41
CA SER A 416 -20.71 -13.30 36.55
C SER A 416 -22.19 -13.51 36.17
N LYS A 417 -22.96 -14.24 36.94
CA LYS A 417 -24.40 -14.45 36.68
C LYS A 417 -25.19 -13.14 36.54
N HIS A 418 -24.82 -12.12 37.30
CA HIS A 418 -25.48 -10.80 37.22
C HIS A 418 -25.11 -10.10 35.91
N THR A 419 -23.86 -10.12 35.53
CA THR A 419 -23.39 -9.56 34.26
C THR A 419 -24.01 -10.28 33.07
N ILE A 420 -24.09 -11.63 33.11
CA ILE A 420 -24.74 -12.42 32.06
C ILE A 420 -26.20 -11.97 31.84
N ALA A 421 -26.97 -11.73 32.89
CA ALA A 421 -28.34 -11.24 32.74
C ALA A 421 -28.41 -9.90 32.02
N THR A 422 -27.49 -8.97 32.34
CA THR A 422 -27.42 -7.66 31.66
C THR A 422 -26.96 -7.83 30.20
N LEU A 423 -26.00 -8.72 29.91
CA LEU A 423 -25.55 -8.99 28.53
C LEU A 423 -26.68 -9.62 27.69
N GLU A 424 -27.48 -10.49 28.30
CA GLU A 424 -28.66 -11.07 27.68
C GLU A 424 -29.69 -10.00 27.30
N ASP A 425 -29.95 -9.04 28.19
CA ASP A 425 -30.86 -7.92 27.89
C ASP A 425 -30.33 -7.08 26.72
N ILE A 426 -29.04 -6.75 26.68
CA ILE A 426 -28.42 -6.00 25.59
C ILE A 426 -28.44 -6.78 24.26
N LEU A 427 -28.27 -8.09 24.29
CA LEU A 427 -28.38 -8.97 23.12
C LEU A 427 -29.82 -9.07 22.62
N TYR A 428 -30.80 -9.06 23.52
CA TYR A 428 -32.21 -9.12 23.18
C TYR A 428 -32.69 -7.80 22.64
N ASP A 429 -32.58 -6.74 23.41
CA ASP A 429 -32.93 -5.36 23.05
C ASP A 429 -31.73 -4.44 23.30
N PRO A 430 -31.11 -3.83 22.26
CA PRO A 430 -31.72 -3.57 20.94
C PRO A 430 -31.35 -4.57 19.81
N LEU A 431 -30.41 -5.52 19.98
CA LEU A 431 -29.84 -6.24 18.84
C LEU A 431 -30.82 -7.22 18.19
N LEU A 432 -31.32 -8.21 18.95
CA LEU A 432 -32.14 -9.30 18.39
C LEU A 432 -33.50 -8.78 17.90
N LEU A 433 -34.09 -7.82 18.61
CA LEU A 433 -35.36 -7.23 18.17
C LEU A 433 -35.21 -6.37 16.91
N SER A 434 -34.05 -5.76 16.70
CA SER A 434 -33.79 -4.98 15.48
C SER A 434 -33.38 -5.85 14.28
N TYR A 435 -32.70 -6.97 14.50
CA TYR A 435 -32.21 -7.87 13.45
C TYR A 435 -32.66 -9.33 13.70
N PRO A 436 -33.98 -9.58 13.72
CA PRO A 436 -34.50 -10.89 14.13
C PRO A 436 -34.14 -12.04 13.21
N SER A 437 -34.02 -11.81 11.88
CA SER A 437 -33.72 -12.87 10.93
C SER A 437 -32.26 -13.27 10.93
N GLU A 438 -31.38 -12.30 10.93
CA GLU A 438 -29.92 -12.49 10.87
C GLU A 438 -29.39 -13.07 12.17
N LEU A 439 -29.77 -12.49 13.31
CA LEU A 439 -29.34 -12.97 14.60
C LEU A 439 -29.99 -14.29 15.02
N LYS A 440 -31.24 -14.57 14.60
CA LYS A 440 -31.85 -15.90 14.81
C LYS A 440 -31.00 -16.99 14.16
N LYS A 441 -30.61 -16.81 12.89
CA LYS A 441 -29.75 -17.77 12.19
C LYS A 441 -28.40 -17.91 12.88
N PHE A 442 -27.79 -16.81 13.25
CA PHE A 442 -26.51 -16.78 13.96
C PHE A 442 -26.60 -17.54 15.29
N PHE A 443 -27.56 -17.25 16.17
CA PHE A 443 -27.73 -17.92 17.45
C PHE A 443 -28.08 -19.41 17.30
N GLN A 444 -28.83 -19.81 16.27
CA GLN A 444 -29.07 -21.21 15.97
C GLN A 444 -27.77 -21.95 15.63
N THR A 445 -26.99 -21.40 14.71
CA THR A 445 -25.70 -21.98 14.29
C THR A 445 -24.70 -22.01 15.46
N TYR A 446 -24.65 -20.94 16.25
CA TYR A 446 -23.77 -20.84 17.40
C TYR A 446 -24.14 -21.87 18.50
N ARG A 447 -25.43 -22.04 18.76
CA ARG A 447 -25.94 -23.07 19.66
C ARG A 447 -25.58 -24.49 19.21
N ASP A 448 -25.75 -24.79 17.96
CA ASP A 448 -25.51 -26.12 17.40
C ASP A 448 -24.01 -26.48 17.45
N ASN A 449 -23.14 -25.49 17.37
CA ASN A 449 -21.70 -25.67 17.53
C ASN A 449 -21.21 -25.67 18.99
N ASN A 450 -22.02 -25.14 19.94
CA ASN A 450 -21.72 -25.02 21.36
C ASN A 450 -22.89 -25.51 22.17
N GLU A 451 -22.99 -26.82 22.43
CA GLU A 451 -24.13 -27.48 23.09
C GLU A 451 -24.53 -26.91 24.47
N GLN A 452 -23.66 -26.09 25.09
CA GLN A 452 -23.88 -25.54 26.45
C GLN A 452 -24.27 -24.05 26.44
N ASP A 453 -24.56 -23.41 25.30
CA ASP A 453 -24.84 -21.98 25.29
C ASP A 453 -26.29 -21.68 25.68
N TYR A 454 -26.50 -21.57 27.00
CA TYR A 454 -27.78 -21.25 27.63
C TYR A 454 -28.35 -19.90 27.11
N ILE A 455 -27.49 -18.90 26.88
CA ILE A 455 -27.92 -17.55 26.46
C ILE A 455 -28.60 -17.62 25.11
N CYS A 456 -28.01 -18.30 24.12
CA CYS A 456 -28.59 -18.42 22.79
C CYS A 456 -29.96 -19.09 22.80
N ARG A 457 -30.16 -20.12 23.63
CA ARG A 457 -31.47 -20.79 23.80
C ARG A 457 -32.51 -19.82 24.36
N LEU A 458 -32.15 -19.12 25.42
CA LEU A 458 -33.04 -18.19 26.10
C LEU A 458 -33.44 -17.02 25.19
N LEU A 459 -32.50 -16.48 24.39
CA LEU A 459 -32.77 -15.43 23.41
C LEU A 459 -33.71 -15.90 22.31
N LEU A 460 -33.52 -17.13 21.80
CA LEU A 460 -34.40 -17.73 20.81
C LEU A 460 -35.82 -17.95 21.35
N ASP A 461 -35.94 -18.45 22.61
CA ASP A 461 -37.23 -18.65 23.26
C ASP A 461 -37.95 -17.31 23.51
N LYS A 462 -37.23 -16.26 23.94
CA LYS A 462 -37.76 -14.89 24.08
C LYS A 462 -38.25 -14.33 22.75
N LEU A 463 -37.50 -14.53 21.65
CA LEU A 463 -37.91 -14.08 20.32
C LEU A 463 -39.16 -14.82 19.85
N GLU A 464 -39.27 -16.11 20.10
CA GLU A 464 -40.47 -16.89 19.74
C GLU A 464 -41.70 -16.42 20.52
N ALA A 465 -41.57 -16.20 21.81
CA ALA A 465 -42.62 -15.63 22.65
C ALA A 465 -43.07 -14.25 22.17
N HIS A 466 -42.10 -13.36 21.84
CA HIS A 466 -42.39 -12.04 21.30
C HIS A 466 -43.16 -12.11 19.96
N ASN A 467 -42.75 -13.01 19.05
CA ASN A 467 -43.43 -13.17 17.76
C ASN A 467 -44.87 -13.70 17.94
N LEU A 468 -45.09 -14.59 18.91
CA LEU A 468 -46.44 -15.08 19.24
C LEU A 468 -47.32 -13.95 19.82
N ASP A 469 -46.77 -13.08 20.64
CA ASP A 469 -47.50 -11.92 21.18
C ASP A 469 -47.83 -10.90 20.08
N ILE A 470 -46.90 -10.62 19.16
CA ILE A 470 -47.17 -9.78 17.98
C ILE A 470 -48.29 -10.38 17.12
N LEU A 471 -48.28 -11.69 16.89
CA LEU A 471 -49.34 -12.35 16.13
C LEU A 471 -50.71 -12.17 16.80
N ARG A 472 -50.78 -12.30 18.11
CA ARG A 472 -52.01 -12.06 18.87
C ARG A 472 -52.49 -10.61 18.76
N VAL A 473 -51.56 -9.64 18.85
CA VAL A 473 -51.87 -8.23 18.70
C VAL A 473 -52.32 -7.88 17.28
N SER A 474 -51.75 -8.53 16.25
CA SER A 474 -52.11 -8.30 14.84
C SER A 474 -53.56 -8.75 14.49
N GLU A 475 -54.17 -9.58 15.33
CA GLU A 475 -55.58 -9.99 15.18
C GLU A 475 -56.57 -8.90 15.61
N LEU A 476 -56.09 -7.85 16.32
CA LEU A 476 -56.92 -6.75 16.78
C LEU A 476 -57.23 -5.84 15.59
N LYS A 477 -58.51 -5.71 15.30
CA LYS A 477 -59.01 -4.90 14.16
C LYS A 477 -58.66 -3.41 14.32
N GLU A 478 -58.55 -2.94 15.52
CA GLU A 478 -58.22 -1.55 15.91
C GLU A 478 -56.79 -1.15 15.50
N LEU A 479 -55.88 -2.15 15.35
CA LEU A 479 -54.50 -1.94 14.97
C LEU A 479 -54.23 -2.26 13.50
N ALA A 480 -55.25 -2.76 12.75
CA ALA A 480 -55.12 -3.01 11.34
C ALA A 480 -54.94 -1.71 10.55
N ALA A 481 -53.81 -1.57 9.87
CA ALA A 481 -53.58 -0.40 9.02
C ALA A 481 -54.63 -0.31 7.91
N PRO A 482 -55.13 0.88 7.57
CA PRO A 482 -56.03 1.07 6.45
C PRO A 482 -55.37 0.60 5.15
N SER A 483 -56.02 -0.31 4.42
CA SER A 483 -55.49 -0.92 3.20
C SER A 483 -55.02 0.10 2.14
N LYS A 484 -55.74 1.22 2.04
CA LYS A 484 -55.38 2.31 1.11
C LYS A 484 -54.07 3.01 1.41
N ASN A 485 -53.65 3.09 2.66
CA ASN A 485 -52.36 3.70 3.01
C ASN A 485 -51.17 2.80 2.69
N ILE A 486 -51.35 1.49 2.75
CA ILE A 486 -50.28 0.53 2.39
C ILE A 486 -50.01 0.57 0.88
N GLU A 487 -51.05 0.65 0.05
CA GLU A 487 -50.88 0.76 -1.41
C GLU A 487 -50.19 2.06 -1.83
N LEU A 488 -50.55 3.20 -1.18
CA LEU A 488 -49.92 4.49 -1.42
C LEU A 488 -48.44 4.45 -1.00
N TYR A 489 -48.15 3.91 0.18
CA TYR A 489 -46.79 3.76 0.67
C TYR A 489 -45.89 2.95 -0.30
N TRP A 490 -46.38 1.80 -0.76
CA TRP A 490 -45.62 0.97 -1.71
C TRP A 490 -45.44 1.66 -3.06
N LYS A 491 -46.44 2.41 -3.52
CA LYS A 491 -46.34 3.18 -4.77
C LYS A 491 -45.30 4.32 -4.65
N ASP A 492 -45.29 5.02 -3.54
CA ASP A 492 -44.31 6.08 -3.30
C ASP A 492 -42.90 5.49 -3.15
N PHE A 493 -42.77 4.38 -2.41
CA PHE A 493 -41.51 3.64 -2.27
C PHE A 493 -40.97 3.13 -3.62
N GLU A 494 -41.80 2.55 -4.46
CA GLU A 494 -41.41 2.11 -5.81
C GLU A 494 -40.95 3.30 -6.67
N LYS A 495 -41.61 4.44 -6.56
CA LYS A 495 -41.24 5.65 -7.28
C LYS A 495 -39.88 6.17 -6.83
N ASP A 496 -39.64 6.28 -5.53
CA ASP A 496 -38.38 6.75 -4.97
C ASP A 496 -37.21 5.81 -5.31
N MET A 497 -37.45 4.49 -5.28
CA MET A 497 -36.51 3.47 -5.73
C MET A 497 -36.17 3.61 -7.21
N GLN A 498 -37.20 3.85 -8.05
CA GLN A 498 -37.01 4.04 -9.49
C GLN A 498 -36.18 5.32 -9.77
N GLU A 499 -36.50 6.43 -9.11
CA GLU A 499 -35.77 7.69 -9.24
C GLU A 499 -34.31 7.54 -8.80
N SER A 500 -34.05 6.88 -7.66
CA SER A 500 -32.71 6.58 -7.15
C SER A 500 -31.92 5.67 -8.11
N TYR A 501 -32.57 4.66 -8.68
CA TYR A 501 -31.96 3.78 -9.69
C TYR A 501 -31.62 4.55 -10.97
N GLU A 502 -32.50 5.43 -11.44
CA GLU A 502 -32.26 6.25 -12.63
C GLU A 502 -31.09 7.24 -12.40
N GLU A 503 -31.01 7.84 -11.22
CA GLU A 503 -29.92 8.74 -10.84
C GLU A 503 -28.58 7.98 -10.75
N ALA A 504 -28.54 6.87 -10.04
CA ALA A 504 -27.36 6.00 -9.96
C ALA A 504 -26.93 5.49 -11.34
N SER A 505 -27.90 5.14 -12.21
CA SER A 505 -27.60 4.66 -13.56
C SER A 505 -27.03 5.76 -14.46
N LYS A 506 -27.40 7.05 -14.28
CA LYS A 506 -26.85 8.17 -15.07
C LYS A 506 -25.33 8.32 -14.86
N ASN A 507 -24.84 8.02 -13.67
CA ASN A 507 -23.43 8.14 -13.30
C ASN A 507 -22.65 6.81 -13.39
N SER A 508 -23.29 5.74 -13.87
CA SER A 508 -22.66 4.42 -13.96
C SER A 508 -21.68 4.34 -15.14
N PHE A 509 -20.45 3.89 -14.85
CA PHE A 509 -19.44 3.57 -15.87
C PHE A 509 -19.97 2.57 -16.93
N LEU A 510 -20.85 1.66 -16.56
CA LEU A 510 -21.47 0.69 -17.49
C LEU A 510 -22.28 1.38 -18.58
N ARG A 511 -22.84 2.56 -18.33
CA ARG A 511 -23.59 3.33 -19.33
C ARG A 511 -22.69 4.01 -20.36
N LEU A 512 -21.42 4.26 -20.02
CA LEU A 512 -20.42 4.79 -20.96
C LEU A 512 -19.94 3.75 -21.97
N ILE A 513 -19.95 2.47 -21.58
CA ILE A 513 -19.46 1.35 -22.42
C ILE A 513 -20.58 0.47 -22.98
N ALA A 514 -21.77 0.47 -22.41
CA ALA A 514 -22.91 -0.32 -22.90
C ALA A 514 -23.90 0.58 -23.65
N THR A 515 -24.06 0.37 -24.95
CA THR A 515 -25.15 0.97 -25.69
C THR A 515 -26.48 0.33 -25.25
N PRO A 516 -27.58 1.11 -25.09
CA PRO A 516 -28.87 0.62 -24.56
C PRO A 516 -29.57 -0.46 -25.40
N LYS A 517 -28.93 -0.96 -26.46
CA LYS A 517 -29.48 -1.99 -27.36
C LYS A 517 -28.91 -3.39 -27.15
N ARG A 518 -28.09 -3.66 -26.14
CA ARG A 518 -27.60 -5.01 -25.83
C ARG A 518 -28.40 -5.61 -24.69
N LEU A 519 -29.43 -6.36 -25.03
CA LEU A 519 -30.06 -7.29 -24.10
C LEU A 519 -29.07 -8.43 -23.82
N LEU A 520 -28.64 -8.50 -22.56
CA LEU A 520 -27.88 -9.65 -22.07
C LEU A 520 -28.88 -10.77 -21.79
N TYR A 521 -28.84 -11.82 -22.62
CA TYR A 521 -29.64 -13.01 -22.41
C TYR A 521 -28.78 -14.10 -21.76
N GLY A 522 -29.19 -14.56 -20.58
CA GLY A 522 -28.53 -15.67 -19.89
C GLY A 522 -27.41 -15.26 -18.95
N ASN A 523 -26.66 -16.27 -18.49
CA ASN A 523 -25.59 -16.13 -17.48
C ASN A 523 -24.21 -15.84 -18.09
N SER A 524 -24.13 -15.46 -19.36
CA SER A 524 -22.87 -15.19 -20.04
C SER A 524 -22.96 -13.98 -20.97
N SER A 525 -21.85 -13.26 -21.10
CA SER A 525 -21.65 -12.25 -22.12
C SER A 525 -20.75 -12.81 -23.21
N ILE A 526 -21.14 -12.59 -24.48
CA ILE A 526 -20.36 -13.02 -25.63
C ILE A 526 -19.77 -11.77 -26.27
N TYR A 527 -18.44 -11.78 -26.47
CA TYR A 527 -17.74 -10.73 -27.20
C TYR A 527 -16.81 -11.31 -28.26
N TYR A 528 -16.59 -10.53 -29.30
CA TYR A 528 -15.76 -10.94 -30.43
C TYR A 528 -14.46 -10.11 -30.39
N ILE A 529 -13.32 -10.80 -30.33
CA ILE A 529 -12.00 -10.16 -30.44
C ILE A 529 -11.61 -10.16 -31.91
N HIS A 530 -11.46 -8.97 -32.48
CA HIS A 530 -10.94 -8.81 -33.83
C HIS A 530 -9.41 -8.71 -33.75
N GLN A 531 -8.70 -9.73 -34.21
CA GLN A 531 -7.27 -9.67 -34.43
C GLN A 531 -6.99 -9.20 -35.86
N ASN A 532 -5.97 -8.36 -36.04
CA ASN A 532 -5.60 -7.80 -37.35
C ASN A 532 -5.45 -8.90 -38.39
N GLY A 533 -6.38 -8.93 -39.38
CA GLY A 533 -6.35 -9.83 -40.55
C GLY A 533 -6.92 -11.24 -40.34
N GLY A 534 -7.44 -11.58 -39.16
CA GLY A 534 -8.07 -12.88 -38.88
C GLY A 534 -9.57 -12.82 -38.71
N GLN A 535 -10.22 -13.99 -38.74
CA GLN A 535 -11.63 -14.09 -38.37
C GLN A 535 -11.81 -13.75 -36.89
N PRO A 536 -12.87 -13.01 -36.51
CA PRO A 536 -13.12 -12.66 -35.13
C PRO A 536 -13.28 -13.91 -34.25
N SER A 537 -12.48 -14.01 -33.18
CA SER A 537 -12.64 -15.10 -32.21
C SER A 537 -13.76 -14.76 -31.23
N ARG A 538 -14.74 -15.69 -31.11
CA ARG A 538 -15.81 -15.59 -30.11
C ARG A 538 -15.27 -16.00 -28.74
N GLN A 539 -15.39 -15.10 -27.77
CA GLN A 539 -15.15 -15.43 -26.37
C GLN A 539 -16.42 -15.27 -25.55
N GLU A 540 -16.62 -16.18 -24.61
CA GLU A 540 -17.77 -16.19 -23.72
C GLU A 540 -17.27 -16.01 -22.30
N MET A 541 -17.73 -14.96 -21.61
CA MET A 541 -17.47 -14.70 -20.22
C MET A 541 -18.72 -14.98 -19.41
N GLN A 542 -18.64 -15.88 -18.45
CA GLN A 542 -19.74 -16.10 -17.53
C GLN A 542 -19.97 -14.86 -16.68
N MET A 543 -21.21 -14.39 -16.67
CA MET A 543 -21.60 -13.32 -15.76
C MET A 543 -21.89 -13.92 -14.39
N HIS A 544 -21.15 -13.47 -13.40
CA HIS A 544 -21.48 -13.77 -12.01
C HIS A 544 -22.62 -12.84 -11.58
N SER A 545 -23.75 -13.42 -11.18
CA SER A 545 -24.80 -12.66 -10.52
C SER A 545 -24.36 -12.40 -9.08
N PHE A 546 -24.20 -11.15 -8.73
CA PHE A 546 -24.03 -10.74 -7.33
C PHE A 546 -25.41 -10.41 -6.77
N SER A 547 -25.88 -11.19 -5.82
CA SER A 547 -27.01 -10.82 -4.98
C SER A 547 -26.48 -10.50 -3.59
N HIS A 548 -26.73 -9.31 -3.12
CA HIS A 548 -26.49 -8.92 -1.74
C HIS A 548 -27.84 -8.61 -1.11
N SER A 549 -28.13 -9.26 0.01
CA SER A 549 -29.29 -8.95 0.84
C SER A 549 -28.78 -8.60 2.23
N ALA A 550 -29.20 -7.45 2.76
CA ALA A 550 -28.94 -7.06 4.13
C ALA A 550 -30.27 -6.86 4.85
N GLU A 551 -30.37 -7.34 6.06
CA GLU A 551 -31.52 -7.07 6.91
C GLU A 551 -31.45 -5.61 7.39
N MET A 552 -32.52 -4.86 7.19
CA MET A 552 -32.64 -3.50 7.75
C MET A 552 -33.16 -3.62 9.20
N PRO A 553 -32.68 -2.76 10.11
CA PRO A 553 -33.14 -2.83 11.50
C PRO A 553 -34.64 -2.58 11.59
N THR A 554 -35.32 -3.46 12.32
CA THR A 554 -36.74 -3.27 12.65
C THR A 554 -36.83 -2.18 13.70
N LEU A 555 -37.57 -1.10 13.40
CA LEU A 555 -37.78 -0.01 14.35
C LEU A 555 -39.03 -0.24 15.19
N ASN A 556 -38.97 0.10 16.45
CA ASN A 556 -40.16 0.15 17.30
C ASN A 556 -41.06 1.32 16.85
N ILE A 557 -42.24 1.01 16.30
CA ILE A 557 -43.17 2.00 15.78
C ILE A 557 -43.72 2.91 16.88
N LEU A 558 -43.85 2.40 18.12
CA LEU A 558 -44.37 3.13 19.25
C LEU A 558 -43.35 4.06 19.90
N ASP A 559 -42.08 3.70 19.84
CA ASP A 559 -40.99 4.49 20.44
C ASP A 559 -39.70 4.36 19.59
N PRO A 560 -39.65 4.99 18.40
CA PRO A 560 -38.48 4.92 17.53
C PRO A 560 -37.28 5.69 18.09
N GLU A 561 -37.51 6.65 18.99
CA GLU A 561 -36.43 7.48 19.56
C GLU A 561 -35.62 6.74 20.64
N SER A 562 -36.23 5.78 21.32
CA SER A 562 -35.58 4.99 22.38
C SER A 562 -34.33 4.25 21.88
N LEU A 563 -34.40 3.67 20.69
CA LEU A 563 -33.26 3.00 20.06
C LEU A 563 -32.12 3.99 19.79
N ASP A 564 -32.40 5.13 19.17
CA ASP A 564 -31.39 6.14 18.86
C ASP A 564 -30.74 6.70 20.14
N TYR A 565 -31.56 6.96 21.16
CA TYR A 565 -31.07 7.38 22.49
C TYR A 565 -30.13 6.34 23.11
N SER A 566 -30.51 5.08 23.11
CA SER A 566 -29.72 3.98 23.68
C SER A 566 -28.38 3.82 22.95
N LEU A 567 -28.37 3.85 21.61
CA LEU A 567 -27.15 3.75 20.82
C LEU A 567 -26.22 4.93 21.04
N ARG A 568 -26.77 6.15 21.12
CA ARG A 568 -25.99 7.36 21.43
C ARG A 568 -25.40 7.28 22.83
N PHE A 569 -26.20 6.86 23.82
CA PHE A 569 -25.71 6.66 25.16
C PHE A 569 -24.53 5.69 25.20
N PHE A 570 -24.64 4.53 24.55
CA PHE A 570 -23.56 3.54 24.48
C PHE A 570 -22.30 4.06 23.79
N ARG A 571 -22.45 4.88 22.75
CA ARG A 571 -21.31 5.53 22.08
C ARG A 571 -20.63 6.57 22.94
N CYS A 572 -21.40 7.38 23.66
CA CYS A 572 -20.88 8.52 24.44
C CYS A 572 -20.43 8.13 25.86
N GLU A 573 -20.82 6.96 26.36
CA GLU A 573 -20.44 6.49 27.69
C GLU A 573 -18.90 6.51 27.85
N ARG A 574 -18.42 6.91 29.05
CA ARG A 574 -17.02 6.87 29.45
C ARG A 574 -16.87 6.04 30.70
N MET A 575 -15.83 5.22 30.78
CA MET A 575 -15.46 4.60 32.04
C MET A 575 -15.13 5.69 33.04
N LYS A 576 -15.71 5.62 34.23
CA LYS A 576 -15.26 6.44 35.33
C LYS A 576 -13.85 5.97 35.68
N ASN A 577 -12.85 6.76 35.30
CA ASN A 577 -11.56 6.61 35.91
C ASN A 577 -11.78 6.79 37.41
N GLU A 578 -11.32 5.86 38.24
CA GLU A 578 -11.14 6.13 39.66
C GLU A 578 -10.16 7.31 39.75
N ILE A 579 -10.73 8.50 39.74
CA ILE A 579 -9.97 9.72 40.07
C ILE A 579 -9.61 9.52 41.54
N ASN A 580 -8.33 9.30 41.76
CA ASN A 580 -7.69 9.20 43.04
C ASN A 580 -8.42 10.05 44.08
N SER A 581 -9.04 9.38 45.04
CA SER A 581 -9.44 9.94 46.32
C SER A 581 -8.20 10.19 47.18
#